data_10e45b70d570b73eb65400354ee526d5
#
_entry.id   10e45b70d570b73eb65400354ee526d5
#
_cell.length_a   1.000
_cell.length_b   1.000
_cell.length_c   1.000
_cell.angle_alpha   90.00
_cell.angle_beta   90.00
_cell.angle_gamma   90.00
#
_symmetry.space_group_name_H-M   'P 1'
#
loop_
_entity.id
_entity.type
_entity.pdbx_description
1 polymer ?
#
loop_
_entity_poly.entity_id
_entity_poly.type
_entity_poly.pdbx_seq_one_letter_code
_entity_poly.pdbx_strand_id
1 'polypeptide(L)'
;IVIEKTINYRNPIELKEQPEYDIVLNENQRKVSEAIKETMDFKKKDKVNVHLIHGITGSGKTEVYMDLIDYTTKKGKSVIVLIPEIALTYQTVMRFTRRFKEKVSIINSRLSSGERYDQFERAKNGDVNIMIGPRSALFTPFSNLGLIVIDEEHESAYKSESVPKYHAIEVAQKRAYDT
;
A
#
# COMPACT_ATOMS: atom_id res chain seq x y z
N ILE A 1 11.66 31.66 24.56
CA ILE A 1 12.63 30.96 23.71
C ILE A 1 11.83 29.92 22.95
N VAL A 2 11.68 30.12 21.64
CA VAL A 2 11.05 29.10 20.75
C VAL A 2 12.19 28.19 20.31
N ILE A 3 12.14 26.92 20.71
CA ILE A 3 13.09 25.91 20.23
C ILE A 3 12.43 25.23 19.05
N GLU A 4 12.89 25.51 17.84
CA GLU A 4 12.51 24.80 16.65
C GLU A 4 13.20 23.41 16.67
N LYS A 5 12.41 22.36 16.83
CA LYS A 5 12.91 20.99 16.83
C LYS A 5 12.69 20.39 15.44
N THR A 6 13.75 20.30 14.65
CA THR A 6 13.73 19.54 13.41
C THR A 6 13.74 18.03 13.73
N ILE A 7 12.69 17.33 13.33
CA ILE A 7 12.61 15.87 13.46
C ILE A 7 13.02 15.26 12.14
N ASN A 8 14.15 14.56 12.10
CA ASN A 8 14.59 13.81 10.94
C ASN A 8 14.17 12.34 11.08
N TYR A 9 13.20 11.92 10.28
CA TYR A 9 12.79 10.53 10.21
C TYR A 9 13.75 9.71 9.36
N ARG A 10 14.09 8.50 9.82
CA ARG A 10 14.91 7.57 9.06
C ARG A 10 14.11 7.06 7.87
N ASN A 11 14.68 7.12 6.68
CA ASN A 11 14.06 6.58 5.48
C ASN A 11 14.74 5.23 5.13
N PRO A 12 14.02 4.10 5.16
CA PRO A 12 14.59 2.79 4.82
C PRO A 12 14.85 2.60 3.33
N ILE A 13 14.41 3.56 2.50
CA ILE A 13 14.58 3.52 1.05
C ILE A 13 15.61 4.56 0.64
N GLU A 14 16.74 4.13 0.09
CA GLU A 14 17.64 5.02 -0.64
C GLU A 14 17.08 5.28 -2.03
N LEU A 15 16.59 6.49 -2.25
CA LEU A 15 16.13 6.93 -3.56
C LEU A 15 17.36 7.22 -4.44
N LYS A 16 17.72 6.29 -5.32
CA LYS A 16 18.65 6.57 -6.41
C LYS A 16 17.84 7.16 -7.58
N GLU A 17 18.37 8.19 -8.21
CA GLU A 17 17.79 8.73 -9.45
C GLU A 17 17.64 7.61 -10.48
N GLN A 18 16.42 7.33 -10.88
CA GLN A 18 16.11 6.34 -11.88
C GLN A 18 15.03 6.89 -12.81
N PRO A 19 15.01 6.47 -14.09
CA PRO A 19 13.99 6.91 -15.03
C PRO A 19 12.60 6.57 -14.51
N GLU A 20 11.66 7.45 -14.79
CA GLU A 20 10.25 7.23 -14.45
C GLU A 20 9.74 5.94 -15.10
N TYR A 21 8.90 5.25 -14.38
CA TYR A 21 8.24 4.05 -14.88
C TYR A 21 6.78 4.39 -15.19
N ASP A 22 6.46 4.48 -16.49
CA ASP A 22 5.10 4.68 -16.94
C ASP A 22 4.37 3.34 -17.06
N ILE A 23 3.16 3.30 -16.50
CA ILE A 23 2.29 2.14 -16.59
C ILE A 23 1.54 2.20 -17.92
N VAL A 24 1.82 1.24 -18.78
CA VAL A 24 1.07 1.07 -20.02
C VAL A 24 0.19 -0.19 -19.87
N LEU A 25 -1.09 0.04 -19.60
CA LEU A 25 -2.07 -1.04 -19.49
C LEU A 25 -2.47 -1.54 -20.88
N ASN A 26 -2.50 -2.86 -21.07
CA ASN A 26 -3.17 -3.45 -22.21
C ASN A 26 -4.70 -3.30 -22.10
N GLU A 27 -5.43 -3.66 -23.16
CA GLU A 27 -6.88 -3.46 -23.21
C GLU A 27 -7.63 -4.19 -22.08
N ASN A 28 -7.26 -5.43 -21.77
CA ASN A 28 -7.89 -6.20 -20.69
C ASN A 28 -7.60 -5.62 -19.32
N GLN A 29 -6.34 -5.26 -19.06
CA GLN A 29 -5.93 -4.60 -17.80
C GLN A 29 -6.68 -3.28 -17.61
N ARG A 30 -6.83 -2.50 -18.68
CA ARG A 30 -7.56 -1.23 -18.66
C ARG A 30 -9.02 -1.44 -18.29
N LYS A 31 -9.72 -2.39 -18.95
CA LYS A 31 -11.11 -2.73 -18.63
C LYS A 31 -11.28 -3.10 -17.15
N VAL A 32 -10.38 -3.91 -16.60
CA VAL A 32 -10.42 -4.28 -15.18
C VAL A 32 -10.21 -3.07 -14.28
N SER A 33 -9.21 -2.24 -14.59
CA SER A 33 -8.92 -1.05 -13.80
C SER A 33 -10.09 -0.06 -13.82
N GLU A 34 -10.67 0.22 -14.98
CA GLU A 34 -11.81 1.13 -15.13
C GLU A 34 -13.03 0.64 -14.36
N ALA A 35 -13.36 -0.65 -14.46
CA ALA A 35 -14.48 -1.25 -13.72
C ALA A 35 -14.31 -1.12 -12.19
N ILE A 36 -13.08 -1.25 -11.68
CA ILE A 36 -12.79 -1.06 -10.26
C ILE A 36 -12.90 0.43 -9.89
N LYS A 37 -12.34 1.34 -10.70
CA LYS A 37 -12.41 2.79 -10.47
C LYS A 37 -13.84 3.30 -10.39
N GLU A 38 -14.72 2.82 -11.27
CA GLU A 38 -16.14 3.15 -11.22
C GLU A 38 -16.75 2.83 -9.86
N THR A 39 -16.46 1.64 -9.32
CA THR A 39 -17.00 1.25 -8.00
C THR A 39 -16.38 2.01 -6.84
N MET A 40 -15.11 2.43 -6.96
CA MET A 40 -14.43 3.23 -5.95
C MET A 40 -15.07 4.63 -5.79
N ASP A 41 -15.67 5.16 -6.85
CA ASP A 41 -16.33 6.46 -6.83
C ASP A 41 -17.75 6.39 -6.26
N PHE A 42 -18.36 5.23 -6.27
CA PHE A 42 -19.70 4.99 -5.72
C PHE A 42 -19.60 4.41 -4.31
N LYS A 43 -19.41 5.27 -3.28
CA LYS A 43 -19.56 4.84 -1.88
C LYS A 43 -21.03 4.44 -1.66
N LYS A 44 -21.31 3.15 -1.53
CA LYS A 44 -22.58 2.69 -0.94
C LYS A 44 -22.44 2.79 0.57
N LYS A 45 -23.37 3.50 1.21
CA LYS A 45 -23.48 3.54 2.68
C LYS A 45 -23.52 2.10 3.19
N ASP A 46 -22.68 1.76 4.14
CA ASP A 46 -22.62 0.46 4.82
C ASP A 46 -22.10 -0.72 3.97
N LYS A 47 -21.35 -0.48 2.90
CA LYS A 47 -20.71 -1.56 2.13
C LYS A 47 -19.26 -1.24 1.77
N VAL A 48 -18.39 -2.22 1.98
CA VAL A 48 -17.02 -2.20 1.47
C VAL A 48 -17.01 -2.77 0.06
N ASN A 49 -16.40 -2.07 -0.88
CA ASN A 49 -16.16 -2.61 -2.22
C ASN A 49 -14.93 -3.52 -2.17
N VAL A 50 -15.13 -4.80 -2.39
CA VAL A 50 -14.08 -5.81 -2.47
C VAL A 50 -14.00 -6.35 -3.89
N HIS A 51 -12.81 -6.34 -4.48
CA HIS A 51 -12.54 -6.84 -5.81
C HIS A 51 -11.46 -7.91 -5.77
N LEU A 52 -11.67 -9.01 -6.46
CA LEU A 52 -10.67 -10.03 -6.71
C LEU A 52 -10.15 -9.89 -8.13
N ILE A 53 -8.86 -9.57 -8.28
CA ILE A 53 -8.17 -9.58 -9.57
C ILE A 53 -7.57 -10.97 -9.76
N HIS A 54 -8.22 -11.81 -10.54
CA HIS A 54 -7.76 -13.16 -10.83
C HIS A 54 -6.96 -13.19 -12.14
N GLY A 55 -5.79 -13.81 -12.12
CA GLY A 55 -4.93 -13.98 -13.30
C GLY A 55 -3.69 -14.80 -12.96
N ILE A 56 -3.14 -15.46 -13.97
CA ILE A 56 -1.91 -16.24 -13.83
C ILE A 56 -0.70 -15.35 -13.47
N THR A 57 0.36 -15.96 -12.97
CA THR A 57 1.63 -15.27 -12.72
C THR A 57 2.13 -14.64 -14.01
N GLY A 58 2.59 -13.38 -13.93
CA GLY A 58 3.04 -12.63 -15.11
C GLY A 58 1.94 -12.00 -15.96
N SER A 59 0.65 -12.16 -15.62
CA SER A 59 -0.46 -11.51 -16.34
C SER A 59 -0.53 -9.98 -16.18
N GLY A 60 0.33 -9.42 -15.35
CA GLY A 60 0.39 -7.97 -15.10
C GLY A 60 -0.64 -7.48 -14.09
N LYS A 61 -1.05 -8.31 -13.11
CA LYS A 61 -1.88 -7.85 -11.97
C LYS A 61 -1.28 -6.63 -11.29
N THR A 62 0.04 -6.61 -11.16
CA THR A 62 0.78 -5.50 -10.55
C THR A 62 0.55 -4.17 -11.27
N GLU A 63 0.53 -4.15 -12.60
CA GLU A 63 0.25 -2.95 -13.39
C GLU A 63 -1.14 -2.41 -13.11
N VAL A 64 -2.13 -3.31 -12.99
CA VAL A 64 -3.51 -2.92 -12.69
C VAL A 64 -3.60 -2.26 -11.32
N TYR A 65 -3.06 -2.89 -10.28
CA TYR A 65 -3.16 -2.26 -8.96
C TYR A 65 -2.25 -1.03 -8.80
N MET A 66 -1.13 -0.92 -9.52
CA MET A 66 -0.35 0.32 -9.57
C MET A 66 -1.13 1.47 -10.20
N ASP A 67 -1.93 1.21 -11.23
CA ASP A 67 -2.82 2.22 -11.83
C ASP A 67 -3.93 2.63 -10.85
N LEU A 68 -4.48 1.70 -10.07
CA LEU A 68 -5.44 2.01 -9.00
C LEU A 68 -4.82 2.81 -7.85
N ILE A 69 -3.56 2.55 -7.50
CA ILE A 69 -2.81 3.33 -6.51
C ILE A 69 -2.63 4.76 -7.01
N ASP A 70 -2.19 4.94 -8.26
CA ASP A 70 -2.02 6.26 -8.88
C ASP A 70 -3.34 7.05 -8.87
N TYR A 71 -4.43 6.41 -9.28
CA TYR A 71 -5.76 6.99 -9.24
C TYR A 71 -6.19 7.43 -7.83
N THR A 72 -5.93 6.60 -6.82
CA THR A 72 -6.29 6.86 -5.42
C THR A 72 -5.47 8.02 -4.86
N THR A 73 -4.16 8.01 -5.12
CA THR A 73 -3.25 9.04 -4.60
C THR A 73 -3.45 10.40 -5.28
N LYS A 74 -3.84 10.42 -6.56
CA LYS A 74 -4.26 11.66 -7.26
C LYS A 74 -5.52 12.28 -6.67
N LYS A 75 -6.37 11.51 -6.02
CA LYS A 75 -7.53 11.99 -5.25
C LYS A 75 -7.18 12.43 -3.82
N GLY A 76 -5.90 12.51 -3.48
CA GLY A 76 -5.42 12.90 -2.14
C GLY A 76 -5.65 11.85 -1.06
N LYS A 77 -5.91 10.60 -1.43
CA LYS A 77 -6.11 9.50 -0.49
C LYS A 77 -4.86 8.65 -0.33
N SER A 78 -4.79 7.96 0.80
CA SER A 78 -3.67 7.07 1.13
C SER A 78 -3.96 5.62 0.76
N VAL A 79 -2.90 4.85 0.58
CA VAL A 79 -2.97 3.46 0.12
C VAL A 79 -2.10 2.57 1.00
N ILE A 80 -2.61 1.39 1.32
CA ILE A 80 -1.82 0.30 1.92
C ILE A 80 -1.70 -0.82 0.89
N VAL A 81 -0.47 -1.30 0.68
CA VAL A 81 -0.18 -2.44 -0.20
C VAL A 81 0.43 -3.55 0.65
N LEU A 82 -0.32 -4.62 0.80
CA LEU A 82 0.17 -5.81 1.50
C LEU A 82 0.86 -6.72 0.50
N ILE A 83 2.11 -7.04 0.80
CA ILE A 83 2.93 -7.97 0.03
C ILE A 83 3.54 -8.97 1.02
N PRO A 84 3.47 -10.28 0.78
CA PRO A 84 4.13 -11.26 1.63
C PRO A 84 5.63 -10.95 1.76
N GLU A 85 6.20 -11.13 2.93
CA GLU A 85 7.57 -10.71 3.20
C GLU A 85 8.59 -11.36 2.24
N ILE A 86 8.33 -12.60 1.83
CA ILE A 86 9.14 -13.32 0.85
C ILE A 86 9.11 -12.66 -0.54
N ALA A 87 8.01 -12.02 -0.90
CA ALA A 87 7.83 -11.31 -2.18
C ALA A 87 8.23 -9.83 -2.11
N LEU A 88 8.49 -9.30 -0.91
CA LEU A 88 8.92 -7.92 -0.67
C LEU A 88 10.42 -7.77 -0.95
N THR A 89 10.82 -8.06 -2.18
CA THR A 89 12.19 -7.96 -2.63
C THR A 89 12.61 -6.52 -2.92
N TYR A 90 13.92 -6.28 -3.03
CA TYR A 90 14.44 -4.97 -3.46
C TYR A 90 13.84 -4.53 -4.81
N GLN A 91 13.70 -5.45 -5.76
CA GLN A 91 13.13 -5.15 -7.08
C GLN A 91 11.65 -4.71 -6.97
N THR A 92 10.87 -5.41 -6.14
CA THR A 92 9.46 -5.03 -5.88
C THR A 92 9.39 -3.61 -5.30
N VAL A 93 10.18 -3.32 -4.28
CA VAL A 93 10.23 -2.00 -3.66
C VAL A 93 10.63 -0.92 -4.67
N MET A 94 11.68 -1.16 -5.44
CA MET A 94 12.16 -0.21 -6.45
C MET A 94 11.13 0.07 -7.55
N ARG A 95 10.27 -0.89 -7.89
CA ARG A 95 9.19 -0.69 -8.83
C ARG A 95 8.19 0.35 -8.36
N PHE A 96 7.83 0.32 -7.06
CA PHE A 96 6.95 1.32 -6.46
C PHE A 96 7.64 2.68 -6.31
N THR A 97 8.89 2.70 -5.84
CA THR A 97 9.62 3.95 -5.65
C THR A 97 9.91 4.69 -6.95
N ARG A 98 10.17 3.98 -8.04
CA ARG A 98 10.29 4.59 -9.37
C ARG A 98 9.03 5.30 -9.82
N ARG A 99 7.85 4.73 -9.50
CA ARG A 99 6.56 5.30 -9.90
C ARG A 99 6.09 6.40 -8.96
N PHE A 100 6.20 6.17 -7.66
CA PHE A 100 5.58 7.02 -6.64
C PHE A 100 6.58 7.88 -5.84
N LYS A 101 7.87 7.71 -6.10
CA LYS A 101 8.97 8.50 -5.52
C LYS A 101 8.92 8.56 -3.99
N GLU A 102 9.01 9.74 -3.43
CA GLU A 102 9.06 9.99 -1.97
C GLU A 102 7.73 9.69 -1.24
N LYS A 103 6.65 9.47 -1.98
CA LYS A 103 5.34 9.17 -1.40
C LYS A 103 5.23 7.76 -0.82
N VAL A 104 6.24 6.90 -1.07
CA VAL A 104 6.26 5.50 -0.63
C VAL A 104 7.05 5.34 0.65
N SER A 105 6.51 4.57 1.56
CA SER A 105 7.22 4.04 2.73
C SER A 105 7.04 2.53 2.83
N ILE A 106 7.96 1.88 3.57
CA ILE A 106 7.99 0.43 3.70
C ILE A 106 8.07 0.03 5.15
N ILE A 107 7.36 -1.05 5.48
CA ILE A 107 7.51 -1.78 6.73
C ILE A 107 7.92 -3.21 6.39
N ASN A 108 8.90 -3.74 7.09
CA ASN A 108 9.31 -5.15 7.02
C ASN A 108 9.86 -5.62 8.38
N SER A 109 10.19 -6.90 8.51
CA SER A 109 10.72 -7.47 9.75
C SER A 109 12.14 -7.01 10.11
N ARG A 110 12.89 -6.50 9.13
CA ARG A 110 14.28 -6.05 9.31
C ARG A 110 14.38 -4.68 9.97
N LEU A 111 13.28 -3.90 9.93
CA LEU A 111 13.24 -2.59 10.58
C LEU A 111 13.25 -2.75 12.10
N SER A 112 14.11 -1.99 12.76
CA SER A 112 14.07 -1.79 14.20
C SER A 112 12.73 -1.17 14.63
N SER A 113 12.39 -1.28 15.90
CA SER A 113 11.18 -0.65 16.46
C SER A 113 11.14 0.86 16.22
N GLY A 114 12.30 1.52 16.31
CA GLY A 114 12.42 2.97 16.08
C GLY A 114 12.21 3.34 14.60
N GLU A 115 12.80 2.58 13.67
CA GLU A 115 12.58 2.81 12.23
C GLU A 115 11.12 2.58 11.84
N ARG A 116 10.49 1.55 12.39
CA ARG A 116 9.06 1.29 12.17
C ARG A 116 8.19 2.42 12.72
N TYR A 117 8.51 2.93 13.89
CA TYR A 117 7.84 4.09 14.48
C TYR A 117 7.97 5.31 13.57
N ASP A 118 9.17 5.59 13.05
CA ASP A 118 9.40 6.70 12.13
C ASP A 118 8.51 6.61 10.88
N GLN A 119 8.32 5.40 10.31
CA GLN A 119 7.45 5.22 9.15
C GLN A 119 5.97 5.48 9.49
N PHE A 120 5.53 5.07 10.67
CA PHE A 120 4.16 5.35 11.13
C PHE A 120 3.93 6.84 11.37
N GLU A 121 4.90 7.56 11.97
CA GLU A 121 4.79 9.01 12.15
C GLU A 121 4.78 9.75 10.80
N ARG A 122 5.61 9.35 9.83
CA ARG A 122 5.58 9.90 8.46
C ARG A 122 4.21 9.71 7.81
N ALA A 123 3.61 8.52 7.95
CA ALA A 123 2.28 8.25 7.43
C ALA A 123 1.19 9.09 8.11
N LYS A 124 1.27 9.23 9.45
CA LYS A 124 0.34 10.03 10.25
C LYS A 124 0.41 11.52 9.91
N ASN A 125 1.62 12.02 9.66
CA ASN A 125 1.85 13.43 9.33
C ASN A 125 1.54 13.76 7.85
N GLY A 126 1.30 12.74 7.01
CA GLY A 126 1.06 12.91 5.58
C GLY A 126 2.31 13.09 4.72
N ASP A 127 3.50 12.83 5.28
CA ASP A 127 4.76 12.88 4.52
C ASP A 127 4.81 11.79 3.46
N VAL A 128 4.15 10.67 3.72
CA VAL A 128 3.94 9.56 2.77
C VAL A 128 2.47 9.20 2.70
N ASN A 129 2.02 8.75 1.55
CA ASN A 129 0.65 8.33 1.33
C ASN A 129 0.50 6.89 0.80
N ILE A 130 1.61 6.19 0.62
CA ILE A 130 1.64 4.77 0.22
C ILE A 130 2.50 4.02 1.23
N MET A 131 1.91 3.03 1.89
CA MET A 131 2.63 2.12 2.78
C MET A 131 2.65 0.72 2.20
N ILE A 132 3.85 0.14 2.05
CA ILE A 132 4.05 -1.22 1.55
C ILE A 132 4.61 -2.09 2.66
N GLY A 133 4.13 -3.29 2.78
CA GLY A 133 4.68 -4.23 3.75
C GLY A 133 3.85 -5.50 3.93
N PRO A 134 4.27 -6.38 4.84
CA PRO A 134 3.52 -7.56 5.20
C PRO A 134 2.25 -7.17 5.98
N ARG A 135 1.54 -8.16 6.52
CA ARG A 135 0.29 -7.94 7.26
C ARG A 135 0.34 -6.81 8.31
N SER A 136 1.50 -6.54 8.90
CA SER A 136 1.67 -5.46 9.90
C SER A 136 1.51 -4.05 9.31
N ALA A 137 1.67 -3.87 8.00
CA ALA A 137 1.42 -2.59 7.32
C ALA A 137 -0.06 -2.17 7.38
N LEU A 138 -0.98 -3.10 7.63
CA LEU A 138 -2.39 -2.78 7.86
C LEU A 138 -2.61 -1.78 9.00
N PHE A 139 -1.72 -1.71 9.95
CA PHE A 139 -1.87 -0.82 11.12
C PHE A 139 -1.27 0.58 10.91
N THR A 140 -0.88 0.92 9.69
CA THR A 140 -0.40 2.26 9.34
C THR A 140 -1.48 3.32 9.65
N PRO A 141 -1.19 4.37 10.41
CA PRO A 141 -2.18 5.33 10.89
C PRO A 141 -2.52 6.41 9.86
N PHE A 142 -2.94 5.99 8.66
CA PHE A 142 -3.44 6.92 7.66
C PHE A 142 -4.81 7.48 8.06
N SER A 143 -4.96 8.79 8.03
CA SER A 143 -6.23 9.48 8.33
C SER A 143 -7.20 9.48 7.15
N ASN A 144 -6.71 9.31 5.92
CA ASN A 144 -7.50 9.37 4.69
C ASN A 144 -7.21 8.15 3.79
N LEU A 145 -7.43 6.96 4.34
CA LEU A 145 -7.21 5.71 3.61
C LEU A 145 -8.27 5.54 2.51
N GLY A 146 -7.85 5.27 1.28
CA GLY A 146 -8.75 5.11 0.13
C GLY A 146 -8.67 3.75 -0.56
N LEU A 147 -7.57 3.01 -0.37
CA LEU A 147 -7.36 1.73 -1.01
C LEU A 147 -6.50 0.81 -0.14
N ILE A 148 -6.87 -0.45 -0.05
CA ILE A 148 -6.02 -1.52 0.46
C ILE A 148 -5.86 -2.55 -0.65
N VAL A 149 -4.63 -2.82 -1.05
CA VAL A 149 -4.26 -3.88 -1.97
C VAL A 149 -3.67 -5.03 -1.18
N ILE A 150 -4.05 -6.26 -1.51
CA ILE A 150 -3.48 -7.48 -0.94
C ILE A 150 -2.98 -8.32 -2.10
N ASP A 151 -1.66 -8.32 -2.29
CA ASP A 151 -1.02 -9.13 -3.33
C ASP A 151 -0.83 -10.56 -2.84
N GLU A 152 -0.96 -11.56 -3.74
CA GLU A 152 -0.91 -12.98 -3.42
C GLU A 152 -1.77 -13.35 -2.19
N GLU A 153 -3.06 -13.01 -2.25
CA GLU A 153 -4.01 -13.06 -1.12
C GLU A 153 -4.16 -14.45 -0.49
N HIS A 154 -3.81 -15.49 -1.24
CA HIS A 154 -3.86 -16.89 -0.81
C HIS A 154 -2.68 -17.29 0.10
N GLU A 155 -1.68 -16.42 0.28
CA GLU A 155 -0.51 -16.73 1.09
C GLU A 155 -0.84 -16.88 2.58
N SER A 156 -0.37 -17.96 3.17
CA SER A 156 -0.58 -18.27 4.60
C SER A 156 0.01 -17.20 5.53
N ALA A 157 0.98 -16.42 5.05
CA ALA A 157 1.60 -15.30 5.78
C ALA A 157 0.62 -14.22 6.23
N TYR A 158 -0.57 -14.15 5.63
CA TYR A 158 -1.63 -13.21 6.03
C TYR A 158 -2.41 -13.65 7.28
N LYS A 159 -2.27 -14.89 7.73
CA LYS A 159 -2.80 -15.37 9.00
C LYS A 159 -1.77 -15.16 10.10
N SER A 160 -2.13 -14.47 11.18
CA SER A 160 -1.28 -14.36 12.37
C SER A 160 -1.43 -15.60 13.24
N GLU A 161 -0.33 -16.29 13.48
CA GLU A 161 -0.30 -17.44 14.40
C GLU A 161 -0.01 -17.03 15.85
N SER A 162 0.64 -15.88 16.03
CA SER A 162 0.91 -15.29 17.34
C SER A 162 -0.26 -14.44 17.84
N VAL A 163 -0.39 -14.28 19.14
CA VAL A 163 -1.41 -13.43 19.77
C VAL A 163 -1.03 -11.95 19.58
N PRO A 164 -2.01 -11.12 19.17
CA PRO A 164 -3.39 -11.45 18.80
C PRO A 164 -3.48 -12.17 17.45
N LYS A 165 -4.26 -13.25 17.41
CA LYS A 165 -4.52 -13.99 16.17
C LYS A 165 -5.52 -13.22 15.31
N TYR A 166 -5.17 -12.95 14.06
CA TYR A 166 -6.05 -12.29 13.09
C TYR A 166 -5.72 -12.72 11.67
N HIS A 167 -6.66 -12.52 10.77
CA HIS A 167 -6.43 -12.66 9.33
C HIS A 167 -6.40 -11.27 8.68
N ALA A 168 -5.38 -11.00 7.86
CA ALA A 168 -5.18 -9.70 7.26
C ALA A 168 -6.37 -9.24 6.41
N ILE A 169 -7.03 -10.16 5.69
CA ILE A 169 -8.21 -9.84 4.87
C ILE A 169 -9.37 -9.33 5.74
N GLU A 170 -9.66 -9.99 6.86
CA GLU A 170 -10.75 -9.57 7.77
C GLU A 170 -10.48 -8.19 8.37
N VAL A 171 -9.23 -7.96 8.80
CA VAL A 171 -8.81 -6.65 9.31
C VAL A 171 -8.87 -5.58 8.22
N ALA A 172 -8.46 -5.89 6.99
CA ALA A 172 -8.53 -4.97 5.87
C ALA A 172 -9.98 -4.57 5.55
N GLN A 173 -10.89 -5.54 5.52
CA GLN A 173 -12.33 -5.30 5.30
C GLN A 173 -12.92 -4.44 6.42
N LYS A 174 -12.63 -4.77 7.68
CA LYS A 174 -13.09 -3.97 8.84
C LYS A 174 -12.56 -2.54 8.75
N ARG A 175 -11.27 -2.38 8.46
CA ARG A 175 -10.66 -1.07 8.32
C ARG A 175 -11.24 -0.26 7.17
N ALA A 176 -11.51 -0.89 6.03
CA ALA A 176 -12.15 -0.24 4.90
C ALA A 176 -13.62 0.16 5.18
N TYR A 177 -14.29 -0.57 6.08
CA TYR A 177 -15.63 -0.23 6.54
C TYR A 177 -15.64 1.00 7.45
N ASP A 178 -14.61 1.13 8.30
CA ASP A 178 -14.51 2.19 9.30
C ASP A 178 -13.97 3.54 8.71
N THR A 179 -13.56 3.56 7.42
CA THR A 179 -13.02 4.73 6.72
C THR A 179 -14.03 5.29 5.70
#